data_4746e5c4899885735c81925d3d9da2d9
#
_entry.id   4746e5c4899885735c81925d3d9da2d9
#
_cell.length_a   1.000
_cell.length_b   1.000
_cell.length_c   1.000
_cell.angle_alpha   90.00
_cell.angle_beta   90.00
_cell.angle_gamma   90.00
#
_symmetry.space_group_name_H-M   'P 1'
#
loop_
_entity.id
_entity.type
_entity.pdbx_description
1 polymer ?
#
loop_
_entity_poly.entity_id
_entity_poly.type
_entity_poly.pdbx_seq_one_letter_code
_entity_poly.pdbx_strand_id
1 'polypeptide(L)'
;MEDKIWDERDAVVTKSLHYARKLVKLNYKFPEIPQVDDAKCIVRDSIAKTVGKFVQESCDMSEPKAVTATEDLYNAYLDYCKEKDMWACSQTVFTKGLTQMGLNHTRSRCTGEDMIVRKNPVSAFQGIKLRP
;
A
#
# COMPACT_ATOMS: atom_id res chain seq x y z
N MET A 1 32.15 29.53 9.11
CA MET A 1 31.21 28.42 9.29
C MET A 1 31.89 27.05 9.12
N GLU A 2 32.76 26.91 8.17
CA GLU A 2 33.48 25.65 7.93
C GLU A 2 34.39 25.25 9.10
N ASP A 3 35.09 26.18 9.71
CA ASP A 3 36.00 25.91 10.82
C ASP A 3 35.33 25.30 12.05
N LYS A 4 34.09 25.71 12.37
CA LYS A 4 33.31 25.15 13.49
C LYS A 4 32.95 23.67 13.25
N ILE A 5 32.70 23.29 12.01
CA ILE A 5 32.37 21.90 11.65
C ILE A 5 33.58 20.99 11.84
N TRP A 6 34.78 21.50 11.53
CA TRP A 6 36.03 20.77 11.74
C TRP A 6 36.39 20.60 13.20
N ASP A 7 36.14 21.60 14.03
CA ASP A 7 36.38 21.54 15.48
C ASP A 7 35.46 20.54 16.19
N GLU A 8 34.23 20.35 15.67
CA GLU A 8 33.25 19.43 16.24
C GLU A 8 33.32 18.00 15.68
N ARG A 9 34.17 17.75 14.66
CA ARG A 9 34.26 16.42 13.98
C ARG A 9 34.51 15.27 14.95
N ASP A 10 35.41 15.47 15.92
CA ASP A 10 35.81 14.43 16.87
C ASP A 10 34.65 14.08 17.82
N ALA A 11 33.85 15.07 18.20
CA ALA A 11 32.64 14.86 18.98
C ALA A 11 31.56 14.10 18.19
N VAL A 12 31.40 14.40 16.89
CA VAL A 12 30.47 13.69 16.00
C VAL A 12 30.90 12.25 15.80
N VAL A 13 32.19 12.01 15.52
CA VAL A 13 32.74 10.66 15.37
C VAL A 13 32.58 9.84 16.64
N THR A 14 32.88 10.41 17.80
CA THR A 14 32.73 9.75 19.11
C THR A 14 31.28 9.37 19.38
N LYS A 15 30.32 10.27 19.12
CA LYS A 15 28.88 9.98 19.24
C LYS A 15 28.44 8.88 18.28
N SER A 16 28.88 8.94 17.03
CA SER A 16 28.56 7.94 16.01
C SER A 16 29.06 6.54 16.40
N LEU A 17 30.29 6.44 16.91
CA LEU A 17 30.84 5.19 17.42
C LEU A 17 30.09 4.66 18.64
N HIS A 18 29.66 5.57 19.54
CA HIS A 18 28.85 5.17 20.69
C HIS A 18 27.52 4.55 20.27
N TYR A 19 26.81 5.18 19.32
CA TYR A 19 25.54 4.66 18.81
C TYR A 19 25.72 3.38 17.99
N ALA A 20 26.80 3.29 17.20
CA ALA A 20 27.12 2.05 16.48
C ALA A 20 27.36 0.87 17.45
N ARG A 21 28.12 1.06 18.53
CA ARG A 21 28.30 0.05 19.58
C ARG A 21 27.00 -0.34 20.25
N LYS A 22 26.09 0.63 20.49
CA LYS A 22 24.77 0.37 21.03
C LYS A 22 23.90 -0.46 20.09
N LEU A 23 23.93 -0.18 18.79
CA LEU A 23 23.25 -0.97 17.76
C LEU A 23 23.74 -2.41 17.69
N VAL A 24 25.06 -2.63 17.76
CA VAL A 24 25.64 -3.99 17.79
C VAL A 24 25.15 -4.76 19.03
N LYS A 25 25.13 -4.12 20.21
CA LYS A 25 24.60 -4.74 21.45
C LYS A 25 23.14 -5.12 21.33
N LEU A 26 22.35 -4.38 20.57
CA LEU A 26 20.94 -4.63 20.30
C LEU A 26 20.72 -5.61 19.13
N ASN A 27 21.79 -6.25 18.60
CA ASN A 27 21.73 -7.11 17.42
C ASN A 27 21.08 -6.43 16.22
N TYR A 28 21.35 -5.13 16.02
CA TYR A 28 20.78 -4.30 14.96
C TYR A 28 19.24 -4.18 15.02
N LYS A 29 18.61 -4.49 16.14
CA LYS A 29 17.19 -4.27 16.35
C LYS A 29 16.96 -2.89 16.97
N PHE A 30 16.13 -2.11 16.32
CA PHE A 30 15.69 -0.84 16.89
C PHE A 30 14.63 -1.12 17.97
N PRO A 31 14.65 -0.38 19.08
CA PRO A 31 13.58 -0.49 20.08
C PRO A 31 12.25 -0.11 19.43
N GLU A 32 11.21 -0.85 19.74
CA GLU A 32 9.86 -0.53 19.34
C GLU A 32 9.45 0.78 20.01
N ILE A 33 8.99 1.73 19.20
CA ILE A 33 8.48 3.01 19.67
C ILE A 33 6.96 2.95 19.53
N PRO A 34 6.22 2.83 20.67
CA PRO A 34 4.76 2.67 20.63
C PRO A 34 4.05 3.74 19.78
N GLN A 35 4.51 4.99 19.88
CA GLN A 35 3.94 6.10 19.11
C GLN A 35 4.06 5.94 17.58
N VAL A 36 5.12 5.27 17.10
CA VAL A 36 5.30 5.01 15.67
C VAL A 36 4.36 3.89 15.21
N ASP A 37 4.13 2.91 16.06
CA ASP A 37 3.21 1.81 15.74
C ASP A 37 1.76 2.28 15.78
N ASP A 38 1.38 3.15 16.72
CA ASP A 38 0.08 3.81 16.74
C ASP A 38 -0.14 4.66 15.49
N ALA A 39 0.84 5.44 15.05
CA ALA A 39 0.76 6.22 13.83
C ALA A 39 0.62 5.33 12.58
N LYS A 40 1.36 4.21 12.51
CA LYS A 40 1.22 3.23 11.43
C LYS A 40 -0.17 2.59 11.41
N CYS A 41 -0.74 2.29 12.57
CA CYS A 41 -2.11 1.77 12.69
C CYS A 41 -3.13 2.78 12.17
N ILE A 42 -3.04 4.05 12.57
CA ILE A 42 -3.95 5.10 12.13
C ILE A 42 -3.91 5.26 10.60
N VAL A 43 -2.72 5.29 10.00
CA VAL A 43 -2.56 5.39 8.53
C VAL A 43 -3.13 4.15 7.85
N ARG A 44 -2.85 2.96 8.37
CA ARG A 44 -3.34 1.70 7.83
C ARG A 44 -4.86 1.63 7.87
N ASP A 45 -5.47 2.05 8.98
CA ASP A 45 -6.92 2.07 9.15
C ASP A 45 -7.60 3.09 8.23
N SER A 46 -7.00 4.25 8.02
CA SER A 46 -7.53 5.26 7.10
C SER A 46 -7.51 4.77 5.64
N ILE A 47 -6.44 4.10 5.21
CA ILE A 47 -6.34 3.50 3.88
C ILE A 47 -7.35 2.37 3.71
N ALA A 48 -7.48 1.48 4.70
CA ALA A 48 -8.46 0.40 4.68
C ALA A 48 -9.90 0.93 4.56
N LYS A 49 -10.21 2.01 5.27
CA LYS A 49 -11.51 2.69 5.17
C LYS A 49 -11.76 3.26 3.78
N THR A 50 -10.76 3.88 3.15
CA THR A 50 -10.88 4.49 1.81
C THR A 50 -11.10 3.42 0.74
N VAL A 51 -10.30 2.34 0.76
CA VAL A 51 -10.47 1.20 -0.15
C VAL A 51 -11.80 0.50 0.08
N GLY A 52 -12.21 0.32 1.35
CA GLY A 52 -13.49 -0.29 1.70
C GLY A 52 -14.69 0.50 1.18
N LYS A 53 -14.67 1.81 1.31
CA LYS A 53 -15.73 2.69 0.76
C LYS A 53 -15.80 2.61 -0.77
N PHE A 54 -14.66 2.66 -1.44
CA PHE A 54 -14.59 2.49 -2.89
C PHE A 54 -15.25 1.17 -3.32
N VAL A 55 -14.91 0.06 -2.68
CA VAL A 55 -15.47 -1.26 -3.01
C VAL A 55 -16.99 -1.27 -2.79
N GLN A 56 -17.49 -0.70 -1.70
CA GLN A 56 -18.92 -0.65 -1.40
C GLN A 56 -19.70 0.24 -2.37
N GLU A 57 -19.15 1.39 -2.75
CA GLU A 57 -19.85 2.38 -3.58
C GLU A 57 -19.70 2.12 -5.09
N SER A 58 -18.52 1.67 -5.53
CA SER A 58 -18.16 1.58 -6.94
C SER A 58 -17.99 0.16 -7.48
N CYS A 59 -18.03 -0.85 -6.62
CA CYS A 59 -17.85 -2.23 -7.03
C CYS A 59 -19.06 -3.10 -6.67
N ASP A 60 -19.21 -4.19 -7.40
CA ASP A 60 -20.19 -5.24 -7.15
C ASP A 60 -19.47 -6.56 -6.89
N MET A 61 -19.80 -7.22 -5.79
CA MET A 61 -19.24 -8.51 -5.38
C MET A 61 -20.26 -9.65 -5.47
N SER A 62 -21.40 -9.43 -6.14
CA SER A 62 -22.45 -10.43 -6.27
C SER A 62 -22.07 -11.58 -7.22
N GLU A 63 -21.14 -11.37 -8.14
CA GLU A 63 -20.69 -12.36 -9.11
C GLU A 63 -19.34 -12.98 -8.73
N PRO A 64 -19.29 -14.20 -8.15
CA PRO A 64 -18.04 -14.82 -7.71
C PRO A 64 -17.12 -15.23 -8.86
N LYS A 65 -17.62 -15.28 -10.09
CA LYS A 65 -16.85 -15.62 -11.29
C LYS A 65 -16.33 -14.39 -12.06
N ALA A 66 -16.75 -13.20 -11.67
CA ALA A 66 -16.26 -11.97 -12.31
C ALA A 66 -14.75 -11.83 -12.09
N VAL A 67 -14.03 -11.46 -13.14
CA VAL A 67 -12.58 -11.25 -13.10
C VAL A 67 -12.29 -9.86 -13.65
N THR A 68 -11.77 -8.97 -12.80
CA THR A 68 -11.42 -7.61 -13.20
C THR A 68 -9.93 -7.38 -13.06
N ALA A 69 -9.30 -6.78 -14.07
CA ALA A 69 -7.88 -6.48 -14.03
C ALA A 69 -7.57 -5.50 -12.88
N THR A 70 -6.47 -5.74 -12.19
CA THR A 70 -6.02 -4.90 -11.07
C THR A 70 -5.79 -3.46 -11.51
N GLU A 71 -5.30 -3.26 -12.74
CA GLU A 71 -5.06 -1.94 -13.32
C GLU A 71 -6.37 -1.17 -13.50
N ASP A 72 -7.41 -1.81 -14.03
CA ASP A 72 -8.72 -1.20 -14.24
C ASP A 72 -9.38 -0.81 -12.91
N LEU A 73 -9.28 -1.70 -11.90
CA LEU A 73 -9.75 -1.41 -10.54
C LEU A 73 -9.01 -0.25 -9.89
N TYR A 74 -7.68 -0.19 -10.08
CA TYR A 74 -6.87 0.87 -9.52
C TYR A 74 -7.13 2.22 -10.19
N ASN A 75 -7.31 2.26 -11.49
CA ASN A 75 -7.67 3.47 -12.22
C ASN A 75 -9.03 4.00 -11.77
N ALA A 76 -10.03 3.13 -11.64
CA ALA A 76 -11.35 3.51 -11.10
C ALA A 76 -11.25 4.02 -9.65
N TYR A 77 -10.39 3.42 -8.83
CA TYR A 77 -10.11 3.90 -7.47
C TYR A 77 -9.47 5.30 -7.46
N LEU A 78 -8.53 5.57 -8.38
CA LEU A 78 -7.92 6.90 -8.52
C LEU A 78 -8.96 7.95 -8.89
N ASP A 79 -9.86 7.63 -9.82
CA ASP A 79 -10.92 8.54 -10.23
C ASP A 79 -11.93 8.79 -9.10
N TYR A 80 -12.29 7.75 -8.37
CA TYR A 80 -13.11 7.85 -7.16
C TYR A 80 -12.48 8.76 -6.10
N CYS A 81 -11.18 8.60 -5.84
CA CYS A 81 -10.47 9.46 -4.90
C CYS A 81 -10.42 10.92 -5.34
N LYS A 82 -10.27 11.18 -6.65
CA LYS A 82 -10.33 12.55 -7.21
C LYS A 82 -11.70 13.18 -7.03
N GLU A 83 -12.77 12.44 -7.31
CA GLU A 83 -14.16 12.93 -7.16
C GLU A 83 -14.50 13.26 -5.71
N LYS A 84 -13.98 12.50 -4.76
CA LYS A 84 -14.22 12.67 -3.32
C LYS A 84 -13.19 13.56 -2.63
N ASP A 85 -12.24 14.12 -3.38
CA ASP A 85 -11.11 14.93 -2.84
C ASP A 85 -10.34 14.20 -1.73
N MET A 86 -10.05 12.91 -1.97
CA MET A 86 -9.35 12.04 -1.03
C MET A 86 -7.97 11.65 -1.55
N TRP A 87 -7.04 11.39 -0.63
CA TRP A 87 -5.73 10.85 -0.95
C TRP A 87 -5.82 9.40 -1.41
N ALA A 88 -5.29 9.13 -2.60
CA ALA A 88 -5.16 7.77 -3.11
C ALA A 88 -3.89 7.09 -2.58
N CYS A 89 -4.01 5.84 -2.17
CA CYS A 89 -2.84 5.04 -1.82
C CYS A 89 -2.15 4.48 -3.08
N SER A 90 -0.92 3.96 -2.92
CA SER A 90 -0.22 3.30 -4.01
C SER A 90 -0.91 2.00 -4.43
N GLN A 91 -0.68 1.58 -5.68
CA GLN A 91 -1.27 0.34 -6.22
C GLN A 91 -0.93 -0.89 -5.37
N THR A 92 0.28 -0.96 -4.81
CA THR A 92 0.68 -2.06 -3.92
C THR A 92 -0.15 -2.11 -2.64
N VAL A 93 -0.42 -0.96 -2.03
CA VAL A 93 -1.23 -0.85 -0.81
C VAL A 93 -2.69 -1.14 -1.12
N PHE A 94 -3.21 -0.65 -2.25
CA PHE A 94 -4.54 -0.95 -2.74
C PHE A 94 -4.76 -2.45 -2.94
N THR A 95 -3.83 -3.12 -3.63
CA THR A 95 -3.87 -4.58 -3.85
C THR A 95 -3.87 -5.36 -2.52
N LYS A 96 -3.03 -4.95 -1.57
CA LYS A 96 -3.02 -5.56 -0.23
C LYS A 96 -4.35 -5.34 0.50
N GLY A 97 -4.94 -4.15 0.39
CA GLY A 97 -6.25 -3.83 0.96
C GLY A 97 -7.35 -4.74 0.42
N LEU A 98 -7.42 -4.93 -0.89
CA LEU A 98 -8.38 -5.84 -1.52
C LEU A 98 -8.19 -7.30 -1.09
N THR A 99 -6.93 -7.76 -0.99
CA THR A 99 -6.63 -9.11 -0.51
C THR A 99 -7.05 -9.31 0.95
N GLN A 100 -6.86 -8.32 1.80
CA GLN A 100 -7.31 -8.35 3.21
C GLN A 100 -8.83 -8.39 3.34
N MET A 101 -9.56 -7.86 2.36
CA MET A 101 -11.02 -7.95 2.29
C MET A 101 -11.52 -9.34 1.81
N GLY A 102 -10.63 -10.27 1.55
CA GLY A 102 -10.95 -11.65 1.15
C GLY A 102 -11.10 -11.86 -0.36
N LEU A 103 -10.71 -10.88 -1.19
CA LEU A 103 -10.70 -11.04 -2.64
C LEU A 103 -9.50 -11.85 -3.11
N ASN A 104 -9.74 -12.81 -4.01
CA ASN A 104 -8.68 -13.63 -4.55
C ASN A 104 -7.91 -12.90 -5.66
N HIS A 105 -6.63 -12.69 -5.40
CA HIS A 105 -5.70 -12.18 -6.41
C HIS A 105 -5.23 -13.31 -7.31
N THR A 106 -5.43 -13.19 -8.61
CA THR A 106 -5.08 -14.20 -9.60
C THR A 106 -4.40 -13.58 -10.82
N ARG A 107 -3.86 -14.41 -11.68
CA ARG A 107 -3.41 -14.01 -13.01
C ARG A 107 -4.36 -14.61 -14.04
N SER A 108 -5.00 -13.77 -14.84
CA SER A 108 -5.94 -14.19 -15.85
C SER A 108 -5.59 -13.61 -17.22
N ARG A 109 -5.89 -14.36 -18.27
CA ARG A 109 -5.87 -13.87 -19.65
C ARG A 109 -7.22 -13.29 -20.06
N CYS A 110 -8.28 -13.66 -19.37
CA CYS A 110 -9.64 -13.20 -19.63
C CYS A 110 -10.03 -12.24 -18.52
N THR A 111 -10.33 -10.99 -18.84
CA THR A 111 -10.76 -9.97 -17.88
C THR A 111 -11.91 -9.14 -18.46
N GLY A 112 -12.75 -8.62 -17.58
CA GLY A 112 -13.91 -7.80 -17.95
C GLY A 112 -15.16 -8.61 -18.28
N GLU A 113 -16.25 -7.91 -18.52
CA GLU A 113 -17.56 -8.50 -18.88
C GLU A 113 -17.52 -9.23 -20.22
N ASP A 114 -16.79 -8.66 -21.18
CA ASP A 114 -16.67 -9.19 -22.55
C ASP A 114 -15.67 -10.34 -22.68
N MET A 115 -15.12 -10.85 -21.57
CA MET A 115 -14.13 -11.93 -21.55
C MET A 115 -12.99 -11.67 -22.55
N ILE A 116 -12.47 -10.45 -22.59
CA ILE A 116 -11.39 -10.09 -23.52
C ILE A 116 -10.17 -10.95 -23.24
N VAL A 117 -9.79 -11.77 -24.22
CA VAL A 117 -8.61 -12.63 -24.12
C VAL A 117 -7.35 -11.84 -24.44
N ARG A 118 -6.50 -11.66 -23.45
CA ARG A 118 -5.21 -10.99 -23.60
C ARG A 118 -4.12 -11.98 -23.98
N LYS A 119 -3.15 -11.52 -24.76
CA LYS A 119 -2.00 -12.35 -25.16
C LYS A 119 -1.18 -12.84 -23.97
N ASN A 120 -1.01 -11.98 -22.95
CA ASN A 120 -0.30 -12.28 -21.70
C ASN A 120 -1.24 -12.24 -20.51
N PRO A 121 -1.03 -13.11 -19.48
CA PRO A 121 -1.82 -13.05 -18.27
C PRO A 121 -1.53 -11.76 -17.50
N VAL A 122 -2.57 -11.10 -17.07
CA VAL A 122 -2.49 -9.89 -16.24
C VAL A 122 -2.92 -10.18 -14.81
N SER A 123 -2.41 -9.36 -13.90
CA SER A 123 -2.86 -9.36 -12.51
C SER A 123 -4.33 -8.96 -12.44
N ALA A 124 -5.16 -9.76 -11.78
CA ALA A 124 -6.59 -9.55 -11.70
C ALA A 124 -7.15 -10.01 -10.35
N PHE A 125 -8.32 -9.51 -10.00
CA PHE A 125 -9.08 -9.96 -8.84
C PHE A 125 -10.33 -10.71 -9.29
N GLN A 126 -10.60 -11.84 -8.63
CA GLN A 126 -11.79 -12.62 -8.83
C GLN A 126 -12.87 -12.25 -7.80
N GLY A 127 -14.12 -12.24 -8.23
CA GLY A 127 -15.26 -11.96 -7.37
C GLY A 127 -15.57 -10.47 -7.19
N ILE A 128 -15.00 -9.61 -8.03
CA ILE A 128 -15.26 -8.17 -8.02
C ILE A 128 -15.45 -7.63 -9.42
N LYS A 129 -16.42 -6.76 -9.61
CA LYS A 129 -16.76 -6.09 -10.85
C LYS A 129 -16.99 -4.61 -10.57
N LEU A 130 -16.56 -3.74 -11.48
CA LEU A 130 -16.87 -2.32 -11.42
C LEU A 130 -18.34 -2.10 -11.79
N ARG A 131 -19.02 -1.25 -11.02
CA ARG A 131 -20.35 -0.78 -11.39
C ARG A 131 -20.25 0.19 -12.56
N PRO A 132 -21.17 0.10 -13.52
CA PRO A 132 -21.22 1.06 -14.61
C PRO A 132 -21.53 2.48 -14.15
#